data_51ff1e27933e7e2dc37e174cdcd90666
#
_entry.id   51ff1e27933e7e2dc37e174cdcd90666
#
_cell.length_a   1.000
_cell.length_b   1.000
_cell.length_c   1.000
_cell.angle_alpha   90.00
_cell.angle_beta   90.00
_cell.angle_gamma   90.00
#
_symmetry.space_group_name_H-M   'P 1'
#
loop_
_entity.id
_entity.type
_entity.pdbx_description
1 polymer ?
#
loop_
_entity_poly.entity_id
_entity_poly.type
_entity_poly.pdbx_seq_one_letter_code
_entity_poly.pdbx_strand_id
1 'polypeptide(L)'
;MKKILLVSSNVTTEPYPVYPLGLAVISAALGADGHELEQFDFLASGESEESLRRRVAAFAPDYVCLSVRNLDNCDSLSATGYPAIAKRLVEVIREESRAPVIVGGPAFSIMPEELLAYTGADYGVVGEGERLVRDLVRDLSQGATPPRLLRGERLLNGNEMASPLYSDELIGFYLERSGMINLQTKRGCPHGCIYCSYPALEGELYRCRDARAVVDDLERIKTDHGVDSFFFTDSVFNDGDGHYLEVVEEIIRRELSIRWCCYMRPEGVERREIALMKRAGLYAAELGTDAASDTTLRSLGKGFKFRDALQANRACVAERLPCAHFVMFGGPGETMATVAEGLANLEQLEHTVVFAFSGIRILPGTPLLALAVRDGLLAEGAELREPAYYLSPEVDVEEMNEMISASFRNRRDRVFPPAEGQKRLSIMHRFGYRGLLWDTLIKFPKG
;
A
#
# COMPACT_ATOMS: atom_id res chain seq x y z
N MET A 1 -26.34 9.68 -18.33
CA MET A 1 -26.07 8.41 -17.62
C MET A 1 -25.25 7.52 -18.55
N LYS A 2 -24.14 6.94 -18.10
CA LYS A 2 -23.24 6.02 -18.82
C LYS A 2 -23.02 4.79 -17.98
N LYS A 3 -22.73 3.66 -18.62
CA LYS A 3 -22.32 2.42 -17.96
C LYS A 3 -20.79 2.37 -17.87
N ILE A 4 -20.24 2.28 -16.67
CA ILE A 4 -18.79 2.28 -16.45
C ILE A 4 -18.40 1.07 -15.62
N LEU A 5 -17.56 0.22 -16.21
CA LEU A 5 -16.97 -0.93 -15.52
C LEU A 5 -15.62 -0.53 -14.92
N LEU A 6 -15.49 -0.69 -13.61
CA LEU A 6 -14.24 -0.44 -12.89
C LEU A 6 -13.56 -1.78 -12.61
N VAL A 7 -12.34 -1.96 -13.10
CA VAL A 7 -11.58 -3.21 -13.03
C VAL A 7 -10.32 -3.02 -12.21
N SER A 8 -10.08 -3.90 -11.24
CA SER A 8 -8.80 -4.01 -10.53
C SER A 8 -7.96 -5.13 -11.13
N SER A 9 -6.72 -4.83 -11.50
CA SER A 9 -5.75 -5.82 -11.98
C SER A 9 -4.94 -6.48 -10.87
N ASN A 10 -5.30 -6.26 -9.60
CA ASN A 10 -4.55 -6.79 -8.46
C ASN A 10 -4.63 -8.32 -8.41
N VAL A 11 -3.48 -8.96 -8.11
CA VAL A 11 -3.34 -10.40 -7.86
C VAL A 11 -2.60 -10.66 -6.54
N THR A 12 -2.24 -9.59 -5.80
CA THR A 12 -1.44 -9.70 -4.59
C THR A 12 -2.30 -10.18 -3.43
N THR A 13 -1.93 -11.32 -2.86
CA THR A 13 -2.59 -11.92 -1.69
C THR A 13 -1.80 -11.75 -0.40
N GLU A 14 -0.58 -11.22 -0.49
CA GLU A 14 0.40 -11.24 0.59
C GLU A 14 0.77 -9.84 1.06
N PRO A 15 1.00 -9.67 2.36
CA PRO A 15 0.78 -10.59 3.49
C PRO A 15 -0.71 -10.91 3.72
N TYR A 16 -1.61 -10.13 3.19
CA TYR A 16 -3.07 -10.30 3.15
C TYR A 16 -3.64 -9.55 1.94
N PRO A 17 -4.71 -10.04 1.33
CA PRO A 17 -5.34 -9.32 0.23
C PRO A 17 -5.98 -8.02 0.71
N VAL A 18 -5.81 -6.96 -0.05
CA VAL A 18 -6.25 -5.59 0.28
C VAL A 18 -7.31 -5.15 -0.73
N TYR A 19 -8.47 -4.73 -0.25
CA TYR A 19 -9.54 -4.20 -1.10
C TYR A 19 -9.00 -3.09 -2.02
N PRO A 20 -9.39 -3.06 -3.30
CA PRO A 20 -8.93 -2.03 -4.23
C PRO A 20 -9.60 -0.66 -3.92
N LEU A 21 -9.13 0.01 -2.87
CA LEU A 21 -9.70 1.26 -2.36
C LEU A 21 -9.84 2.33 -3.45
N GLY A 22 -8.88 2.40 -4.38
CA GLY A 22 -8.96 3.31 -5.52
C GLY A 22 -10.22 3.10 -6.38
N LEU A 23 -10.69 1.85 -6.57
CA LEU A 23 -11.94 1.58 -7.26
C LEU A 23 -13.13 2.15 -6.48
N ALA A 24 -13.17 1.94 -5.16
CA ALA A 24 -14.26 2.45 -4.32
C ALA A 24 -14.33 3.99 -4.34
N VAL A 25 -13.18 4.65 -4.36
CA VAL A 25 -13.07 6.12 -4.43
C VAL A 25 -13.54 6.64 -5.81
N ILE A 26 -13.07 6.03 -6.90
CA ILE A 26 -13.50 6.39 -8.26
C ILE A 26 -14.97 6.06 -8.49
N SER A 27 -15.47 4.96 -7.93
CA SER A 27 -16.92 4.63 -7.96
C SER A 27 -17.76 5.71 -7.30
N ALA A 28 -17.34 6.20 -6.13
CA ALA A 28 -18.04 7.28 -5.45
C ALA A 28 -18.07 8.57 -6.30
N ALA A 29 -16.92 8.93 -6.89
CA ALA A 29 -16.81 10.12 -7.72
C ALA A 29 -17.70 10.04 -8.97
N LEU A 30 -17.70 8.92 -9.70
CA LEU A 30 -18.52 8.71 -10.90
C LEU A 30 -20.00 8.51 -10.56
N GLY A 31 -20.30 7.86 -9.43
CA GLY A 31 -21.67 7.67 -8.94
C GLY A 31 -22.38 8.99 -8.63
N ALA A 32 -21.65 9.98 -8.13
CA ALA A 32 -22.17 11.33 -7.89
C ALA A 32 -22.66 12.02 -9.16
N ASP A 33 -22.18 11.64 -10.35
CA ASP A 33 -22.64 12.13 -11.65
C ASP A 33 -23.81 11.30 -12.23
N GLY A 34 -24.30 10.31 -11.49
CA GLY A 34 -25.45 9.49 -11.87
C GLY A 34 -25.13 8.43 -12.93
N HIS A 35 -23.87 7.97 -13.01
CA HIS A 35 -23.49 6.85 -13.87
C HIS A 35 -23.90 5.50 -13.26
N GLU A 36 -24.16 4.51 -14.11
CA GLU A 36 -24.35 3.12 -13.72
C GLU A 36 -22.98 2.44 -13.62
N LEU A 37 -22.65 1.87 -12.45
CA LEU A 37 -21.31 1.41 -12.13
C LEU A 37 -21.30 -0.06 -11.74
N GLU A 38 -20.31 -0.80 -12.22
CA GLU A 38 -19.95 -2.11 -11.71
C GLU A 38 -18.47 -2.17 -11.35
N GLN A 39 -18.14 -2.85 -10.25
CA GLN A 39 -16.76 -3.14 -9.84
C GLN A 39 -16.44 -4.60 -10.14
N PHE A 40 -15.31 -4.83 -10.78
CA PHE A 40 -14.75 -6.16 -11.01
C PHE A 40 -13.32 -6.21 -10.46
N ASP A 41 -13.04 -7.21 -9.64
CA ASP A 41 -11.70 -7.42 -9.12
C ASP A 41 -11.16 -8.76 -9.63
N PHE A 42 -10.00 -8.71 -10.31
CA PHE A 42 -9.42 -9.89 -10.94
C PHE A 42 -9.02 -10.94 -9.91
N LEU A 43 -8.47 -10.52 -8.76
CA LEU A 43 -8.16 -11.43 -7.65
C LEU A 43 -9.42 -12.10 -7.10
N ALA A 44 -10.48 -11.34 -6.86
CA ALA A 44 -11.74 -11.86 -6.31
C ALA A 44 -12.42 -12.83 -7.29
N SER A 45 -12.21 -12.65 -8.60
CA SER A 45 -12.71 -13.57 -9.62
C SER A 45 -11.93 -14.90 -9.70
N GLY A 46 -10.87 -15.07 -8.89
CA GLY A 46 -9.93 -16.20 -8.99
C GLY A 46 -8.99 -16.07 -10.19
N GLU A 47 -8.64 -14.85 -10.59
CA GLU A 47 -7.78 -14.52 -11.74
C GLU A 47 -8.34 -15.06 -13.06
N SER A 48 -9.67 -15.00 -13.20
CA SER A 48 -10.40 -15.61 -14.32
C SER A 48 -10.65 -14.60 -15.44
N GLU A 49 -9.93 -14.73 -16.54
CA GLU A 49 -10.18 -13.97 -17.77
C GLU A 49 -11.59 -14.22 -18.31
N GLU A 50 -12.08 -15.45 -18.22
CA GLU A 50 -13.43 -15.82 -18.66
C GLU A 50 -14.51 -15.11 -17.84
N SER A 51 -14.28 -14.89 -16.53
CA SER A 51 -15.17 -14.10 -15.70
C SER A 51 -15.18 -12.62 -16.12
N LEU A 52 -14.02 -12.08 -16.51
CA LEU A 52 -13.94 -10.72 -17.04
C LEU A 52 -14.70 -10.61 -18.37
N ARG A 53 -14.49 -11.55 -19.32
CA ARG A 53 -15.22 -11.58 -20.61
C ARG A 53 -16.73 -11.55 -20.38
N ARG A 54 -17.23 -12.46 -19.55
CA ARG A 54 -18.66 -12.53 -19.24
C ARG A 54 -19.18 -11.24 -18.60
N ARG A 55 -18.41 -10.61 -17.71
CA ARG A 55 -18.79 -9.35 -17.06
C ARG A 55 -18.86 -8.20 -18.09
N VAL A 56 -17.84 -8.07 -18.95
CA VAL A 56 -17.82 -7.06 -20.03
C VAL A 56 -18.97 -7.25 -20.98
N ALA A 57 -19.22 -8.48 -21.46
CA ALA A 57 -20.31 -8.78 -22.39
C ALA A 57 -21.70 -8.52 -21.77
N ALA A 58 -21.91 -8.94 -20.51
CA ALA A 58 -23.21 -8.80 -19.84
C ALA A 58 -23.51 -7.33 -19.45
N PHE A 59 -22.52 -6.60 -18.93
CA PHE A 59 -22.71 -5.22 -18.51
C PHE A 59 -22.74 -4.27 -19.73
N ALA A 60 -22.05 -4.60 -20.82
CA ALA A 60 -21.93 -3.77 -22.02
C ALA A 60 -21.53 -2.32 -21.70
N PRO A 61 -20.34 -2.08 -21.12
CA PRO A 61 -19.93 -0.77 -20.64
C PRO A 61 -19.74 0.25 -21.76
N ASP A 62 -20.05 1.53 -21.51
CA ASP A 62 -19.65 2.66 -22.36
C ASP A 62 -18.16 3.00 -22.17
N TYR A 63 -17.63 2.78 -20.96
CA TYR A 63 -16.22 3.01 -20.58
C TYR A 63 -15.74 1.93 -19.62
N VAL A 64 -14.44 1.60 -19.69
CA VAL A 64 -13.79 0.69 -18.72
C VAL A 64 -12.65 1.43 -18.04
N CYS A 65 -12.65 1.49 -16.70
CA CYS A 65 -11.56 2.03 -15.90
C CYS A 65 -10.74 0.89 -15.30
N LEU A 66 -9.47 0.77 -15.67
CA LEU A 66 -8.56 -0.27 -15.18
C LEU A 66 -7.57 0.33 -14.17
N SER A 67 -7.56 -0.18 -12.95
CA SER A 67 -6.63 0.21 -11.90
C SER A 67 -5.43 -0.73 -11.84
N VAL A 68 -4.22 -0.17 -11.98
CA VAL A 68 -2.94 -0.88 -11.76
C VAL A 68 -2.37 -0.42 -10.42
N ARG A 69 -2.49 -1.29 -9.40
CA ARG A 69 -2.12 -0.95 -8.03
C ARG A 69 -0.62 -1.04 -7.77
N ASN A 70 -0.01 -2.18 -8.12
CA ASN A 70 1.39 -2.47 -7.84
C ASN A 70 2.15 -2.74 -9.15
N LEU A 71 3.43 -2.32 -9.21
CA LEU A 71 4.34 -2.69 -10.29
C LEU A 71 4.86 -4.12 -10.10
N ASP A 72 5.12 -4.49 -8.85
CA ASP A 72 5.72 -5.77 -8.48
C ASP A 72 5.46 -6.10 -6.99
N ASN A 73 6.03 -7.22 -6.53
CA ASN A 73 5.90 -7.70 -5.14
C ASN A 73 6.93 -7.12 -4.17
N CYS A 74 7.83 -6.23 -4.61
CA CYS A 74 8.90 -5.64 -3.81
C CYS A 74 9.82 -6.67 -3.08
N ASP A 75 9.96 -7.88 -3.60
CA ASP A 75 10.83 -8.93 -3.06
C ASP A 75 11.97 -9.25 -4.04
N SER A 76 13.20 -8.83 -3.72
CA SER A 76 14.37 -9.05 -4.59
C SER A 76 14.77 -10.51 -4.72
N LEU A 77 14.45 -11.33 -3.72
CA LEU A 77 14.79 -12.75 -3.70
C LEU A 77 13.80 -13.61 -4.49
N SER A 78 12.61 -13.06 -4.79
CA SER A 78 11.56 -13.72 -5.57
C SER A 78 10.75 -12.68 -6.35
N ALA A 79 11.43 -11.88 -7.18
CA ALA A 79 10.83 -10.75 -7.87
C ALA A 79 9.74 -11.19 -8.87
N THR A 80 8.59 -10.55 -8.81
CA THR A 80 7.45 -10.79 -9.70
C THR A 80 6.83 -9.47 -10.13
N GLY A 81 6.85 -9.18 -11.43
CA GLY A 81 6.24 -7.98 -12.03
C GLY A 81 4.79 -8.19 -12.44
N TYR A 82 3.95 -7.15 -12.31
CA TYR A 82 2.52 -7.21 -12.60
C TYR A 82 2.04 -6.45 -13.83
N PRO A 83 2.84 -5.63 -14.55
CA PRO A 83 2.38 -4.88 -15.74
C PRO A 83 1.80 -5.77 -16.83
N ALA A 84 2.32 -7.00 -17.00
CA ALA A 84 1.84 -7.96 -17.98
C ALA A 84 0.37 -8.36 -17.73
N ILE A 85 -0.07 -8.42 -16.48
CA ILE A 85 -1.46 -8.70 -16.12
C ILE A 85 -2.37 -7.56 -16.61
N ALA A 86 -2.01 -6.31 -16.32
CA ALA A 86 -2.79 -5.16 -16.78
C ALA A 86 -2.92 -5.13 -18.30
N LYS A 87 -1.84 -5.41 -19.05
CA LYS A 87 -1.87 -5.55 -20.51
C LYS A 87 -2.84 -6.64 -20.94
N ARG A 88 -2.73 -7.82 -20.34
CA ARG A 88 -3.60 -8.96 -20.68
C ARG A 88 -5.08 -8.65 -20.43
N LEU A 89 -5.41 -7.96 -19.33
CA LEU A 89 -6.79 -7.56 -19.06
C LEU A 89 -7.32 -6.54 -20.09
N VAL A 90 -6.49 -5.60 -20.56
CA VAL A 90 -6.88 -4.69 -21.67
C VAL A 90 -7.18 -5.48 -22.94
N GLU A 91 -6.37 -6.48 -23.28
CA GLU A 91 -6.61 -7.35 -24.44
C GLU A 91 -7.94 -8.09 -24.31
N VAL A 92 -8.20 -8.71 -23.15
CA VAL A 92 -9.46 -9.41 -22.87
C VAL A 92 -10.68 -8.47 -22.98
N ILE A 93 -10.58 -7.25 -22.45
CA ILE A 93 -11.66 -6.25 -22.56
C ILE A 93 -11.93 -5.92 -24.05
N ARG A 94 -10.86 -5.77 -24.85
CA ARG A 94 -10.98 -5.44 -26.28
C ARG A 94 -11.52 -6.58 -27.15
N GLU A 95 -11.38 -7.82 -26.72
CA GLU A 95 -11.99 -8.99 -27.36
C GLU A 95 -13.54 -8.88 -27.32
N GLU A 96 -14.10 -8.32 -26.23
CA GLU A 96 -15.54 -8.29 -25.96
C GLU A 96 -16.19 -6.91 -26.15
N SER A 97 -15.41 -5.81 -26.14
CA SER A 97 -15.95 -4.44 -26.18
C SER A 97 -15.09 -3.47 -26.99
N ARG A 98 -15.78 -2.46 -27.55
CA ARG A 98 -15.13 -1.28 -28.17
C ARG A 98 -15.12 -0.06 -27.24
N ALA A 99 -15.56 -0.22 -26.00
CA ALA A 99 -15.52 0.84 -25.01
C ALA A 99 -14.09 1.34 -24.77
N PRO A 100 -13.87 2.66 -24.71
CA PRO A 100 -12.55 3.19 -24.36
C PRO A 100 -12.08 2.66 -23.00
N VAL A 101 -10.81 2.22 -22.95
CA VAL A 101 -10.16 1.76 -21.73
C VAL A 101 -9.31 2.89 -21.16
N ILE A 102 -9.60 3.25 -19.91
CA ILE A 102 -8.93 4.30 -19.14
C ILE A 102 -8.10 3.60 -18.05
N VAL A 103 -6.77 3.71 -18.11
CA VAL A 103 -5.88 3.11 -17.10
C VAL A 103 -5.45 4.15 -16.08
N GLY A 104 -5.34 3.73 -14.82
CA GLY A 104 -4.89 4.58 -13.73
C GLY A 104 -4.39 3.75 -12.54
N GLY A 105 -4.29 4.38 -11.40
CA GLY A 105 -3.83 3.79 -10.14
C GLY A 105 -2.37 4.09 -9.81
N PRO A 106 -1.90 3.70 -8.60
CA PRO A 106 -0.57 4.09 -8.12
C PRO A 106 0.57 3.60 -9.00
N ALA A 107 0.58 2.34 -9.41
CA ALA A 107 1.63 1.80 -10.27
C ALA A 107 1.64 2.47 -11.66
N PHE A 108 0.46 2.72 -12.23
CA PHE A 108 0.35 3.47 -13.48
C PHE A 108 0.94 4.88 -13.33
N SER A 109 0.65 5.55 -12.22
CA SER A 109 1.11 6.93 -11.98
C SER A 109 2.62 7.06 -11.79
N ILE A 110 3.31 5.97 -11.44
CA ILE A 110 4.78 5.92 -11.35
C ILE A 110 5.42 5.86 -12.76
N MET A 111 4.81 5.14 -13.72
CA MET A 111 5.35 4.90 -15.07
C MET A 111 4.28 5.15 -16.15
N PRO A 112 3.70 6.34 -16.23
CA PRO A 112 2.46 6.54 -16.98
C PRO A 112 2.62 6.42 -18.50
N GLU A 113 3.67 7.00 -19.08
CA GLU A 113 3.92 6.94 -20.53
C GLU A 113 4.22 5.50 -20.96
N GLU A 114 5.08 4.82 -20.23
CA GLU A 114 5.50 3.45 -20.53
C GLU A 114 4.35 2.46 -20.37
N LEU A 115 3.57 2.57 -19.27
CA LEU A 115 2.45 1.66 -19.05
C LEU A 115 1.27 1.95 -19.96
N LEU A 116 1.02 3.21 -20.36
CA LEU A 116 0.00 3.52 -21.37
C LEU A 116 0.36 2.90 -22.72
N ALA A 117 1.61 3.03 -23.13
CA ALA A 117 2.10 2.40 -24.37
C ALA A 117 2.09 0.88 -24.27
N TYR A 118 2.54 0.32 -23.16
CA TYR A 118 2.65 -1.13 -22.98
C TYR A 118 1.31 -1.84 -22.91
N THR A 119 0.34 -1.27 -22.17
CA THR A 119 -1.00 -1.86 -22.02
C THR A 119 -1.86 -1.68 -23.26
N GLY A 120 -1.58 -0.66 -24.06
CA GLY A 120 -2.38 -0.29 -25.22
C GLY A 120 -3.75 0.31 -24.86
N ALA A 121 -3.95 0.79 -23.63
CA ALA A 121 -5.16 1.50 -23.24
C ALA A 121 -5.33 2.81 -24.02
N ASP A 122 -6.56 3.33 -24.10
CA ASP A 122 -6.87 4.53 -24.86
C ASP A 122 -6.45 5.78 -24.15
N TYR A 123 -6.70 5.83 -22.83
CA TYR A 123 -6.40 6.96 -21.96
C TYR A 123 -5.71 6.52 -20.68
N GLY A 124 -4.90 7.42 -20.11
CA GLY A 124 -4.24 7.24 -18.83
C GLY A 124 -4.54 8.42 -17.89
N VAL A 125 -4.74 8.12 -16.61
CA VAL A 125 -4.98 9.11 -15.56
C VAL A 125 -3.89 8.98 -14.50
N VAL A 126 -3.10 10.05 -14.34
CA VAL A 126 -1.95 10.12 -13.42
C VAL A 126 -2.35 10.79 -12.11
N GLY A 127 -2.02 10.17 -10.99
CA GLY A 127 -2.30 10.69 -9.66
C GLY A 127 -3.75 10.48 -9.23
N GLU A 128 -4.34 11.51 -8.63
CA GLU A 128 -5.71 11.45 -8.08
C GLU A 128 -6.76 11.47 -9.17
N GLY A 129 -7.49 10.37 -9.28
CA GLY A 129 -8.41 10.14 -10.38
C GLY A 129 -9.81 10.74 -10.24
N GLU A 130 -10.24 11.12 -9.02
CA GLU A 130 -11.64 11.47 -8.74
C GLU A 130 -12.21 12.54 -9.68
N ARG A 131 -11.47 13.63 -9.87
CA ARG A 131 -11.88 14.71 -10.77
C ARG A 131 -11.56 14.37 -12.21
N LEU A 132 -10.34 13.88 -12.46
CA LEU A 132 -9.84 13.64 -13.82
C LEU A 132 -10.66 12.62 -14.60
N VAL A 133 -11.08 11.51 -13.95
CA VAL A 133 -11.90 10.49 -14.60
C VAL A 133 -13.30 11.02 -14.89
N ARG A 134 -13.90 11.79 -13.98
CA ARG A 134 -15.20 12.44 -14.20
C ARG A 134 -15.14 13.40 -15.41
N ASP A 135 -14.14 14.28 -15.43
CA ASP A 135 -13.95 15.23 -16.52
C ASP A 135 -13.72 14.50 -17.86
N LEU A 136 -12.88 13.46 -17.88
CA LEU A 136 -12.61 12.64 -19.05
C LEU A 136 -13.89 11.97 -19.59
N VAL A 137 -14.67 11.32 -18.72
CA VAL A 137 -15.92 10.65 -19.12
C VAL A 137 -16.95 11.68 -19.66
N ARG A 138 -17.04 12.85 -19.03
CA ARG A 138 -17.89 13.95 -19.51
C ARG A 138 -17.46 14.41 -20.91
N ASP A 139 -16.19 14.71 -21.09
CA ASP A 139 -15.63 15.25 -22.34
C ASP A 139 -15.81 14.26 -23.48
N LEU A 140 -15.47 12.98 -23.27
CA LEU A 140 -15.68 11.90 -24.24
C LEU A 140 -17.19 11.73 -24.57
N SER A 141 -18.07 11.84 -23.58
CA SER A 141 -19.52 11.74 -23.79
C SER A 141 -20.09 12.90 -24.63
N GLN A 142 -19.39 14.03 -24.66
CA GLN A 142 -19.70 15.19 -25.49
C GLN A 142 -19.02 15.16 -26.87
N GLY A 143 -18.27 14.10 -27.18
CA GLY A 143 -17.54 13.96 -28.45
C GLY A 143 -16.25 14.75 -28.53
N ALA A 144 -15.72 15.23 -27.39
CA ALA A 144 -14.42 15.86 -27.34
C ALA A 144 -13.29 14.82 -27.51
N THR A 145 -12.11 15.30 -27.90
CA THR A 145 -10.89 14.49 -28.07
C THR A 145 -9.85 14.98 -27.05
N PRO A 146 -9.91 14.55 -25.79
CA PRO A 146 -8.96 14.96 -24.77
C PRO A 146 -7.58 14.31 -25.00
N PRO A 147 -6.52 14.82 -24.34
CA PRO A 147 -5.20 14.19 -24.36
C PRO A 147 -5.29 12.74 -23.90
N ARG A 148 -4.46 11.86 -24.48
CA ARG A 148 -4.42 10.45 -24.08
C ARG A 148 -3.91 10.25 -22.65
N LEU A 149 -3.05 11.13 -22.13
CA LEU A 149 -2.54 11.10 -20.79
C LEU A 149 -2.97 12.37 -20.04
N LEU A 150 -3.74 12.19 -18.98
CA LEU A 150 -4.26 13.26 -18.16
C LEU A 150 -3.45 13.36 -16.86
N ARG A 151 -3.07 14.60 -16.52
CA ARG A 151 -2.39 14.94 -15.25
C ARG A 151 -3.17 16.05 -14.57
N GLY A 152 -3.38 15.94 -13.25
CA GLY A 152 -4.05 17.00 -12.50
C GLY A 152 -3.16 18.24 -12.36
N GLU A 153 -3.72 19.42 -12.56
CA GLU A 153 -3.01 20.69 -12.32
C GLU A 153 -2.80 20.94 -10.83
N ARG A 154 -3.65 20.40 -9.99
CA ARG A 154 -3.55 20.48 -8.54
C ARG A 154 -4.02 19.19 -7.88
N LEU A 155 -3.50 18.94 -6.69
CA LEU A 155 -3.98 17.88 -5.81
C LEU A 155 -5.31 18.28 -5.13
N LEU A 156 -6.14 17.32 -4.81
CA LEU A 156 -7.35 17.52 -4.02
C LEU A 156 -6.98 17.93 -2.59
N ASN A 157 -7.73 18.82 -1.96
CA ASN A 157 -7.63 18.98 -0.51
C ASN A 157 -8.37 17.84 0.20
N GLY A 158 -8.16 17.68 1.52
CA GLY A 158 -8.74 16.57 2.27
C GLY A 158 -10.25 16.46 2.15
N ASN A 159 -10.95 17.59 2.13
CA ASN A 159 -12.43 17.64 2.07
C ASN A 159 -12.98 17.40 0.65
N GLU A 160 -12.13 17.44 -0.37
CA GLU A 160 -12.50 17.09 -1.76
C GLU A 160 -12.32 15.58 -2.04
N MET A 161 -11.69 14.84 -1.14
CA MET A 161 -11.51 13.39 -1.28
C MET A 161 -12.85 12.69 -1.09
N ALA A 162 -13.24 11.88 -2.06
CA ALA A 162 -14.52 11.18 -2.01
C ALA A 162 -14.56 10.12 -0.91
N SER A 163 -15.68 10.00 -0.22
CA SER A 163 -15.99 8.87 0.64
C SER A 163 -16.13 7.61 -0.21
N PRO A 164 -15.41 6.51 0.09
CA PRO A 164 -15.40 5.33 -0.78
C PRO A 164 -16.79 4.68 -0.91
N LEU A 165 -17.13 4.23 -2.12
CA LEU A 165 -18.31 3.41 -2.39
C LEU A 165 -17.84 1.95 -2.62
N TYR A 166 -18.02 1.13 -1.62
CA TYR A 166 -17.61 -0.28 -1.68
C TYR A 166 -18.69 -1.14 -2.37
N SER A 167 -18.24 -2.21 -3.04
CA SER A 167 -19.12 -3.25 -3.56
C SER A 167 -19.37 -4.32 -2.51
N ASP A 168 -20.62 -4.70 -2.27
CA ASP A 168 -21.01 -5.78 -1.34
C ASP A 168 -20.33 -7.10 -1.70
N GLU A 169 -20.31 -7.43 -3.00
CA GLU A 169 -19.66 -8.65 -3.51
C GLU A 169 -18.16 -8.68 -3.13
N LEU A 170 -17.45 -7.57 -3.35
CA LEU A 170 -16.02 -7.49 -3.08
C LEU A 170 -15.73 -7.40 -1.58
N ILE A 171 -16.52 -6.66 -0.79
CA ILE A 171 -16.36 -6.64 0.67
C ILE A 171 -16.43 -8.06 1.23
N GLY A 172 -17.42 -8.87 0.82
CA GLY A 172 -17.57 -10.24 1.26
C GLY A 172 -16.30 -11.07 1.03
N PHE A 173 -15.72 -10.98 -0.18
CA PHE A 173 -14.47 -11.66 -0.52
C PHE A 173 -13.31 -11.21 0.39
N TYR A 174 -13.12 -9.90 0.57
CA TYR A 174 -11.99 -9.39 1.35
C TYR A 174 -12.14 -9.67 2.85
N LEU A 175 -13.36 -9.61 3.40
CA LEU A 175 -13.61 -10.01 4.78
C LEU A 175 -13.37 -11.50 5.00
N GLU A 176 -13.75 -12.35 4.04
CA GLU A 176 -13.47 -13.78 4.12
C GLU A 176 -11.96 -14.07 4.09
N ARG A 177 -11.18 -13.30 3.31
CA ARG A 177 -9.75 -13.54 3.10
C ARG A 177 -8.85 -12.82 4.09
N SER A 178 -9.00 -11.51 4.25
CA SER A 178 -8.15 -10.68 5.14
C SER A 178 -8.80 -10.38 6.48
N GLY A 179 -10.13 -10.43 6.58
CA GLY A 179 -10.86 -10.08 7.79
C GLY A 179 -10.91 -8.58 8.10
N MET A 180 -10.50 -7.72 7.16
CA MET A 180 -10.49 -6.28 7.34
C MET A 180 -10.67 -5.52 6.03
N ILE A 181 -11.18 -4.29 6.13
CA ILE A 181 -11.35 -3.37 5.01
C ILE A 181 -10.46 -2.14 5.22
N ASN A 182 -9.87 -1.64 4.16
CA ASN A 182 -9.00 -0.48 4.23
C ASN A 182 -9.73 0.84 3.99
N LEU A 183 -9.29 1.88 4.71
CA LEU A 183 -9.74 3.26 4.59
C LEU A 183 -8.53 4.19 4.65
N GLN A 184 -8.65 5.39 4.10
CA GLN A 184 -7.62 6.42 4.12
C GLN A 184 -8.14 7.67 4.84
N THR A 185 -7.36 8.19 5.81
CA THR A 185 -7.71 9.41 6.57
C THR A 185 -7.08 10.66 5.98
N LYS A 186 -5.99 10.50 5.25
CA LYS A 186 -5.23 11.57 4.61
C LYS A 186 -4.41 11.04 3.45
N ARG A 187 -3.94 11.93 2.60
CA ARG A 187 -2.96 11.68 1.52
C ARG A 187 -1.76 12.59 1.65
N GLY A 188 -0.66 12.18 1.02
CA GLY A 188 0.61 12.90 1.02
C GLY A 188 1.54 12.48 2.13
N CYS A 189 2.84 12.81 1.96
CA CYS A 189 3.88 12.51 2.93
C CYS A 189 5.02 13.52 2.81
N PRO A 190 5.33 14.31 3.88
CA PRO A 190 6.39 15.33 3.83
C PRO A 190 7.80 14.77 4.03
N HIS A 191 7.95 13.45 4.16
CA HIS A 191 9.24 12.83 4.44
C HIS A 191 10.05 12.58 3.17
N GLY A 192 11.36 12.84 3.25
CA GLY A 192 12.30 12.74 2.13
C GLY A 192 12.96 11.37 1.97
N CYS A 193 12.25 10.26 2.20
CA CYS A 193 12.79 8.91 2.01
C CYS A 193 13.17 8.70 0.54
N ILE A 194 14.45 8.44 0.26
CA ILE A 194 15.00 8.47 -1.11
C ILE A 194 14.46 7.40 -2.07
N TYR A 195 13.84 6.36 -1.56
CA TYR A 195 13.29 5.23 -2.33
C TYR A 195 11.77 5.34 -2.53
N CYS A 196 11.11 6.27 -1.83
CA CYS A 196 9.66 6.28 -1.71
C CYS A 196 9.00 7.08 -2.83
N SER A 197 7.96 6.54 -3.44
CA SER A 197 7.16 7.20 -4.48
C SER A 197 5.95 7.98 -3.94
N TYR A 198 5.61 7.85 -2.66
CA TYR A 198 4.41 8.50 -2.09
C TYR A 198 4.38 10.03 -2.29
N PRO A 199 5.48 10.78 -2.07
CA PRO A 199 5.46 12.22 -2.33
C PRO A 199 5.13 12.58 -3.79
N ALA A 200 5.58 11.77 -4.74
CA ALA A 200 5.26 11.97 -6.17
C ALA A 200 3.81 11.57 -6.51
N LEU A 201 3.24 10.59 -5.81
CA LEU A 201 1.88 10.09 -6.04
C LEU A 201 0.81 10.94 -5.35
N GLU A 202 1.07 11.31 -4.11
CA GLU A 202 0.08 11.92 -3.22
C GLU A 202 0.48 13.33 -2.73
N GLY A 203 1.66 13.84 -3.15
CA GLY A 203 2.18 15.15 -2.74
C GLY A 203 3.01 15.12 -1.45
N GLU A 204 3.72 16.23 -1.23
CA GLU A 204 4.71 16.40 -0.16
C GLU A 204 4.14 16.98 1.15
N LEU A 205 2.83 17.19 1.23
CA LEU A 205 2.15 17.69 2.43
C LEU A 205 1.01 16.77 2.81
N TYR A 206 0.77 16.60 4.10
CA TYR A 206 -0.42 15.92 4.57
C TYR A 206 -1.67 16.71 4.18
N ARG A 207 -2.61 16.06 3.53
CA ARG A 207 -3.92 16.59 3.14
C ARG A 207 -4.99 15.77 3.82
N CYS A 208 -5.32 16.19 5.04
CA CYS A 208 -6.18 15.48 5.94
C CYS A 208 -7.66 15.65 5.57
N ARG A 209 -8.42 14.57 5.65
CA ARG A 209 -9.87 14.58 5.62
C ARG A 209 -10.40 15.08 6.97
N ASP A 210 -11.56 15.68 7.00
CA ASP A 210 -12.23 16.01 8.26
C ASP A 210 -12.41 14.75 9.13
N ALA A 211 -12.00 14.80 10.40
CA ALA A 211 -12.02 13.65 11.29
C ALA A 211 -13.43 13.06 11.47
N ARG A 212 -14.46 13.93 11.49
CA ARG A 212 -15.86 13.49 11.58
C ARG A 212 -16.29 12.75 10.32
N ALA A 213 -15.89 13.25 9.13
CA ALA A 213 -16.20 12.59 7.87
C ALA A 213 -15.51 11.21 7.75
N VAL A 214 -14.30 11.07 8.27
CA VAL A 214 -13.61 9.77 8.36
C VAL A 214 -14.41 8.81 9.24
N VAL A 215 -14.89 9.25 10.40
CA VAL A 215 -15.63 8.39 11.33
C VAL A 215 -17.05 8.13 10.81
N ASP A 216 -17.69 9.07 10.07
CA ASP A 216 -18.93 8.82 9.34
C ASP A 216 -18.78 7.66 8.36
N ASP A 217 -17.65 7.60 7.63
CA ASP A 217 -17.37 6.48 6.72
C ASP A 217 -17.21 5.16 7.49
N LEU A 218 -16.48 5.14 8.61
CA LEU A 218 -16.33 3.95 9.44
C LEU A 218 -17.69 3.44 9.95
N GLU A 219 -18.55 4.32 10.46
CA GLU A 219 -19.89 3.99 10.91
C GLU A 219 -20.76 3.45 9.76
N ARG A 220 -20.71 4.10 8.60
CA ARG A 220 -21.45 3.69 7.40
C ARG A 220 -21.00 2.31 6.94
N ILE A 221 -19.68 2.08 6.78
CA ILE A 221 -19.15 0.79 6.34
C ILE A 221 -19.49 -0.32 7.34
N LYS A 222 -19.40 -0.03 8.64
CA LYS A 222 -19.82 -0.95 9.69
C LYS A 222 -21.30 -1.30 9.61
N THR A 223 -22.16 -0.30 9.43
CA THR A 223 -23.62 -0.45 9.40
C THR A 223 -24.08 -1.16 8.14
N ASP A 224 -23.59 -0.73 6.98
CA ASP A 224 -24.06 -1.21 5.68
C ASP A 224 -23.52 -2.60 5.35
N HIS A 225 -22.28 -2.90 5.77
CA HIS A 225 -21.59 -4.13 5.37
C HIS A 225 -21.16 -5.04 6.53
N GLY A 226 -21.45 -4.66 7.79
CA GLY A 226 -21.08 -5.45 8.96
C GLY A 226 -19.58 -5.49 9.26
N VAL A 227 -18.81 -4.54 8.74
CA VAL A 227 -17.36 -4.46 8.94
C VAL A 227 -17.04 -3.87 10.31
N ASP A 228 -16.24 -4.55 11.10
CA ASP A 228 -15.75 -4.08 12.40
C ASP A 228 -14.22 -3.99 12.49
N SER A 229 -13.51 -4.39 11.44
CA SER A 229 -12.05 -4.40 11.40
C SER A 229 -11.52 -3.64 10.18
N PHE A 230 -10.63 -2.66 10.43
CA PHE A 230 -10.14 -1.73 9.42
C PHE A 230 -8.62 -1.68 9.37
N PHE A 231 -8.09 -1.34 8.20
CA PHE A 231 -6.70 -0.96 8.02
C PHE A 231 -6.64 0.48 7.49
N PHE A 232 -6.06 1.39 8.25
CA PHE A 232 -5.77 2.75 7.76
C PHE A 232 -4.54 2.72 6.87
N THR A 233 -4.75 2.95 5.55
CA THR A 233 -3.71 2.84 4.51
C THR A 233 -3.02 4.17 4.20
N ASP A 234 -3.00 5.08 5.15
CA ASP A 234 -2.23 6.31 5.04
C ASP A 234 -0.75 6.00 4.88
N SER A 235 0.00 6.83 4.16
CA SER A 235 1.46 6.69 4.05
C SER A 235 2.16 6.70 5.41
N VAL A 236 1.64 7.48 6.35
CA VAL A 236 1.98 7.52 7.78
C VAL A 236 0.73 7.93 8.55
N PHE A 237 0.26 7.09 9.47
CA PHE A 237 -0.93 7.40 10.27
C PHE A 237 -0.65 8.47 11.33
N ASN A 238 0.42 8.32 12.11
CA ASN A 238 0.84 9.24 13.15
C ASN A 238 1.57 10.47 12.55
N ASP A 239 0.82 11.35 11.93
CA ASP A 239 1.35 12.60 11.38
C ASP A 239 1.84 13.55 12.49
N GLY A 240 2.83 14.40 12.15
CA GLY A 240 3.41 15.36 13.09
C GLY A 240 2.48 16.52 13.47
N ASP A 241 1.40 16.72 12.72
CA ASP A 241 0.44 17.81 12.95
C ASP A 241 -0.68 17.40 13.93
N GLY A 242 -0.77 16.10 14.28
CA GLY A 242 -1.70 15.58 15.28
C GLY A 242 -3.11 15.29 14.76
N HIS A 243 -3.38 15.39 13.47
CA HIS A 243 -4.69 15.09 12.91
C HIS A 243 -5.15 13.64 13.20
N TYR A 244 -4.23 12.68 13.25
CA TYR A 244 -4.57 11.30 13.62
C TYR A 244 -5.19 11.20 15.01
N LEU A 245 -4.80 12.09 15.96
CA LEU A 245 -5.41 12.13 17.28
C LEU A 245 -6.85 12.65 17.23
N GLU A 246 -7.16 13.60 16.36
CA GLU A 246 -8.54 14.07 16.15
C GLU A 246 -9.45 12.92 15.66
N VAL A 247 -8.97 12.08 14.74
CA VAL A 247 -9.70 10.88 14.28
C VAL A 247 -9.88 9.88 15.43
N VAL A 248 -8.83 9.63 16.21
CA VAL A 248 -8.85 8.72 17.36
C VAL A 248 -9.83 9.21 18.44
N GLU A 249 -9.81 10.50 18.78
CA GLU A 249 -10.71 11.11 19.75
C GLU A 249 -12.16 11.08 19.27
N GLU A 250 -12.41 11.28 17.98
CA GLU A 250 -13.74 11.20 17.40
C GLU A 250 -14.31 9.78 17.43
N ILE A 251 -13.48 8.75 17.18
CA ILE A 251 -13.87 7.32 17.34
C ILE A 251 -14.28 7.07 18.79
N ILE A 252 -13.49 7.55 19.77
CA ILE A 252 -13.78 7.40 21.21
C ILE A 252 -15.06 8.16 21.57
N ARG A 253 -15.22 9.40 21.11
CA ARG A 253 -16.38 10.25 21.39
C ARG A 253 -17.71 9.63 20.93
N ARG A 254 -17.67 8.92 19.78
CA ARG A 254 -18.84 8.20 19.26
C ARG A 254 -19.02 6.80 19.85
N GLU A 255 -18.12 6.38 20.73
CA GLU A 255 -18.10 5.01 21.28
C GLU A 255 -18.14 3.94 20.18
N LEU A 256 -17.50 4.25 19.02
CA LEU A 256 -17.54 3.35 17.86
C LEU A 256 -16.70 2.10 18.13
N SER A 257 -17.38 0.96 18.32
CA SER A 257 -16.74 -0.32 18.58
C SER A 257 -16.19 -0.93 17.28
N ILE A 258 -14.92 -0.66 17.00
CA ILE A 258 -14.16 -1.18 15.86
C ILE A 258 -12.77 -1.66 16.30
N ARG A 259 -12.14 -2.44 15.45
CA ARG A 259 -10.71 -2.79 15.55
C ARG A 259 -10.00 -2.21 14.33
N TRP A 260 -8.79 -1.70 14.53
CA TRP A 260 -8.04 -1.17 13.39
C TRP A 260 -6.54 -1.31 13.57
N CYS A 261 -5.81 -1.26 12.46
CA CYS A 261 -4.36 -1.21 12.39
C CYS A 261 -3.92 -0.16 11.37
N CYS A 262 -2.64 0.20 11.39
CA CYS A 262 -2.11 1.26 10.53
C CYS A 262 -0.60 1.15 10.34
N TYR A 263 -0.10 1.87 9.34
CA TYR A 263 1.33 2.17 9.21
C TYR A 263 1.71 3.35 10.10
N MET A 264 2.80 3.20 10.85
CA MET A 264 3.32 4.26 11.72
C MET A 264 4.81 4.51 11.45
N ARG A 265 5.20 5.76 11.60
CA ARG A 265 6.59 6.17 11.72
C ARG A 265 7.03 6.02 13.18
N PRO A 266 8.23 5.45 13.46
CA PRO A 266 8.66 5.22 14.85
C PRO A 266 8.97 6.49 15.63
N GLU A 267 9.31 7.59 14.92
CA GLU A 267 9.68 8.86 15.54
C GLU A 267 8.55 9.47 16.38
N GLY A 268 8.86 9.87 17.59
CA GLY A 268 7.92 10.59 18.47
C GLY A 268 6.80 9.73 19.06
N VAL A 269 6.81 8.41 18.87
CA VAL A 269 5.77 7.53 19.43
C VAL A 269 5.92 7.44 20.96
N GLU A 270 4.88 7.89 21.68
CA GLU A 270 4.83 7.85 23.13
C GLU A 270 3.79 6.84 23.63
N ARG A 271 4.04 6.29 24.83
CA ARG A 271 3.14 5.33 25.47
C ARG A 271 1.71 5.86 25.62
N ARG A 272 1.55 7.14 25.99
CA ARG A 272 0.22 7.77 26.18
C ARG A 272 -0.62 7.76 24.89
N GLU A 273 0.03 7.97 23.74
CA GLU A 273 -0.64 7.96 22.44
C GLU A 273 -1.05 6.54 22.04
N ILE A 274 -0.17 5.58 22.27
CA ILE A 274 -0.51 4.16 22.07
C ILE A 274 -1.71 3.77 22.95
N ALA A 275 -1.73 4.18 24.22
CA ALA A 275 -2.85 3.90 25.12
C ALA A 275 -4.16 4.56 24.64
N LEU A 276 -4.10 5.79 24.11
CA LEU A 276 -5.27 6.49 23.54
C LEU A 276 -5.78 5.78 22.28
N MET A 277 -4.89 5.46 21.34
CA MET A 277 -5.23 4.73 20.11
C MET A 277 -5.82 3.35 20.42
N LYS A 278 -5.31 2.63 21.41
CA LYS A 278 -5.90 1.36 21.88
C LYS A 278 -7.33 1.52 22.38
N ARG A 279 -7.64 2.58 23.11
CA ARG A 279 -9.01 2.89 23.54
C ARG A 279 -9.95 3.10 22.36
N ALA A 280 -9.42 3.62 21.23
CA ALA A 280 -10.15 3.78 19.98
C ALA A 280 -10.20 2.51 19.13
N GLY A 281 -9.60 1.40 19.59
CA GLY A 281 -9.63 0.11 18.89
C GLY A 281 -8.36 -0.29 18.13
N LEU A 282 -7.26 0.45 18.25
CA LEU A 282 -5.97 0.02 17.69
C LEU A 282 -5.57 -1.33 18.29
N TYR A 283 -5.41 -2.35 17.44
CA TYR A 283 -5.05 -3.69 17.90
C TYR A 283 -3.65 -4.14 17.46
N ALA A 284 -3.07 -3.49 16.46
CA ALA A 284 -1.72 -3.73 15.98
C ALA A 284 -1.18 -2.54 15.18
N ALA A 285 0.15 -2.39 15.12
CA ALA A 285 0.81 -1.33 14.36
C ALA A 285 1.96 -1.87 13.50
N GLU A 286 2.12 -1.36 12.29
CA GLU A 286 3.22 -1.67 11.37
C GLU A 286 4.18 -0.48 11.31
N LEU A 287 5.41 -0.67 11.80
CA LEU A 287 6.40 0.38 11.96
C LEU A 287 7.38 0.41 10.79
N GLY A 288 7.40 1.52 10.05
CA GLY A 288 8.36 1.81 8.99
C GLY A 288 9.74 2.14 9.56
N THR A 289 10.41 1.15 10.12
CA THR A 289 11.77 1.27 10.68
C THR A 289 12.82 1.38 9.58
N ASP A 290 12.64 0.61 8.51
CA ASP A 290 13.32 0.61 7.22
C ASP A 290 14.83 0.30 7.23
N ALA A 291 15.57 0.62 8.30
CA ALA A 291 16.94 0.16 8.50
C ALA A 291 17.27 0.07 10.00
N ALA A 292 18.31 -0.70 10.32
CA ALA A 292 18.65 -0.99 11.71
C ALA A 292 19.99 -0.36 12.16
N SER A 293 20.68 0.40 11.30
CA SER A 293 21.83 1.23 11.69
C SER A 293 21.54 2.70 11.45
N ASP A 294 22.10 3.58 12.29
CA ASP A 294 21.93 5.04 12.12
C ASP A 294 22.58 5.54 10.82
N THR A 295 23.55 4.83 10.30
CA THR A 295 24.23 5.16 9.03
C THR A 295 23.28 4.90 7.86
N THR A 296 22.69 3.72 7.78
CA THR A 296 21.72 3.37 6.74
C THR A 296 20.43 4.16 6.84
N LEU A 297 19.92 4.45 8.04
CA LEU A 297 18.76 5.33 8.24
C LEU A 297 19.00 6.73 7.65
N ARG A 298 20.20 7.29 7.89
CA ARG A 298 20.57 8.60 7.35
C ARG A 298 20.67 8.58 5.82
N SER A 299 21.30 7.57 5.24
CA SER A 299 21.43 7.47 3.78
C SER A 299 20.11 7.21 3.07
N LEU A 300 19.13 6.57 3.73
CA LEU A 300 17.77 6.42 3.24
C LEU A 300 16.91 7.69 3.38
N GLY A 301 17.44 8.78 3.96
CA GLY A 301 16.69 10.02 4.19
C GLY A 301 15.68 9.92 5.32
N LYS A 302 15.86 8.98 6.26
CA LYS A 302 15.01 8.88 7.47
C LYS A 302 15.44 9.96 8.46
N GLY A 303 14.55 10.82 8.89
CA GLY A 303 14.85 11.90 9.84
C GLY A 303 15.05 11.43 11.30
N PHE A 304 14.96 10.15 11.59
CA PHE A 304 15.06 9.55 12.93
C PHE A 304 16.25 8.57 13.03
N LYS A 305 16.52 8.10 14.23
CA LYS A 305 17.57 7.12 14.56
C LYS A 305 16.99 5.80 15.02
N PHE A 306 17.78 4.75 15.05
CA PHE A 306 17.34 3.43 15.53
C PHE A 306 16.81 3.47 16.99
N ARG A 307 17.35 4.36 17.85
CA ARG A 307 16.83 4.57 19.20
C ARG A 307 15.34 4.95 19.23
N ASP A 308 14.85 5.63 18.18
CA ASP A 308 13.45 6.06 18.09
C ASP A 308 12.57 4.84 17.78
N ALA A 309 13.02 3.93 16.92
CA ALA A 309 12.37 2.64 16.68
C ALA A 309 12.34 1.78 17.96
N LEU A 310 13.42 1.77 18.74
CA LEU A 310 13.48 1.06 20.02
C LEU A 310 12.51 1.67 21.05
N GLN A 311 12.40 2.98 21.08
CA GLN A 311 11.44 3.68 21.97
C GLN A 311 9.99 3.36 21.57
N ALA A 312 9.65 3.42 20.29
CA ALA A 312 8.34 3.05 19.77
C ALA A 312 7.98 1.60 20.12
N ASN A 313 8.93 0.66 19.91
CA ASN A 313 8.76 -0.73 20.32
C ASN A 313 8.43 -0.86 21.82
N ARG A 314 9.21 -0.20 22.67
CA ARG A 314 8.98 -0.20 24.13
C ARG A 314 7.62 0.37 24.51
N ALA A 315 7.17 1.44 23.83
CA ALA A 315 5.84 2.03 24.05
C ALA A 315 4.73 1.03 23.70
N CYS A 316 4.85 0.34 22.56
CA CYS A 316 3.91 -0.71 22.14
C CYS A 316 3.89 -1.88 23.14
N VAL A 317 5.06 -2.37 23.55
CA VAL A 317 5.20 -3.48 24.51
C VAL A 317 4.59 -3.13 25.87
N ALA A 318 4.85 -1.91 26.37
CA ALA A 318 4.30 -1.42 27.64
C ALA A 318 2.77 -1.40 27.65
N GLU A 319 2.15 -1.15 26.52
CA GLU A 319 0.71 -1.20 26.32
C GLU A 319 0.21 -2.55 25.80
N ARG A 320 1.08 -3.56 25.67
CA ARG A 320 0.75 -4.89 25.11
C ARG A 320 0.08 -4.76 23.72
N LEU A 321 0.54 -3.80 22.91
CA LEU A 321 0.13 -3.63 21.53
C LEU A 321 1.05 -4.45 20.63
N PRO A 322 0.56 -5.41 19.85
CA PRO A 322 1.35 -6.04 18.80
C PRO A 322 1.91 -5.01 17.81
N CYS A 323 3.22 -5.05 17.56
CA CYS A 323 3.82 -4.25 16.51
C CYS A 323 4.78 -5.08 15.67
N ALA A 324 4.95 -4.67 14.41
CA ALA A 324 5.90 -5.26 13.48
C ALA A 324 6.85 -4.19 12.95
N HIS A 325 8.13 -4.52 12.83
CA HIS A 325 9.14 -3.67 12.19
C HIS A 325 9.50 -4.24 10.82
N PHE A 326 9.48 -3.38 9.81
CA PHE A 326 9.93 -3.71 8.46
C PHE A 326 11.33 -3.10 8.28
N VAL A 327 12.30 -3.90 7.83
CA VAL A 327 13.70 -3.50 7.70
C VAL A 327 14.25 -3.99 6.38
N MET A 328 14.93 -3.13 5.66
CA MET A 328 15.63 -3.43 4.41
C MET A 328 17.14 -3.42 4.65
N PHE A 329 17.83 -4.42 4.14
CA PHE A 329 19.28 -4.52 4.12
C PHE A 329 19.82 -4.34 2.69
N GLY A 330 21.05 -3.91 2.56
CA GLY A 330 21.72 -3.65 1.27
C GLY A 330 21.45 -2.24 0.73
N GLY A 331 20.99 -1.31 1.59
CA GLY A 331 20.71 0.07 1.20
C GLY A 331 21.97 0.90 0.91
N PRO A 332 21.82 2.13 0.37
CA PRO A 332 22.95 3.02 0.12
C PRO A 332 23.80 3.26 1.36
N GLY A 333 25.12 3.17 1.20
CA GLY A 333 26.08 3.33 2.28
C GLY A 333 26.12 2.19 3.30
N GLU A 334 25.42 1.09 3.04
CA GLU A 334 25.53 -0.11 3.86
C GLU A 334 26.80 -0.88 3.53
N THR A 335 27.45 -1.41 4.57
CA THR A 335 28.64 -2.23 4.54
C THR A 335 28.40 -3.48 5.38
N MET A 336 29.25 -4.50 5.29
CA MET A 336 29.14 -5.69 6.15
C MET A 336 29.20 -5.34 7.65
N ALA A 337 29.93 -4.28 8.02
CA ALA A 337 29.96 -3.80 9.40
C ALA A 337 28.62 -3.21 9.85
N THR A 338 27.94 -2.42 9.01
CA THR A 338 26.62 -1.87 9.34
C THR A 338 25.52 -2.95 9.28
N VAL A 339 25.67 -3.99 8.46
CA VAL A 339 24.80 -5.18 8.51
C VAL A 339 24.91 -5.86 9.88
N ALA A 340 26.13 -6.11 10.34
CA ALA A 340 26.36 -6.70 11.66
C ALA A 340 25.85 -5.83 12.81
N GLU A 341 26.06 -4.49 12.74
CA GLU A 341 25.47 -3.52 13.67
C GLU A 341 23.94 -3.58 13.67
N GLY A 342 23.35 -3.59 12.47
CA GLY A 342 21.91 -3.66 12.30
C GLY A 342 21.31 -4.92 12.92
N LEU A 343 21.90 -6.07 12.68
CA LEU A 343 21.45 -7.34 13.28
C LEU A 343 21.55 -7.30 14.81
N ALA A 344 22.66 -6.76 15.38
CA ALA A 344 22.80 -6.59 16.82
C ALA A 344 21.75 -5.61 17.40
N ASN A 345 21.41 -4.56 16.66
CA ASN A 345 20.37 -3.61 17.02
C ASN A 345 18.98 -4.27 17.02
N LEU A 346 18.67 -5.09 16.02
CA LEU A 346 17.38 -5.80 15.94
C LEU A 346 17.16 -6.77 17.11
N GLU A 347 18.21 -7.29 17.74
CA GLU A 347 18.08 -8.13 18.94
C GLU A 347 17.49 -7.37 20.14
N GLN A 348 17.62 -6.03 20.18
CA GLN A 348 17.05 -5.19 21.23
C GLN A 348 15.52 -4.98 21.06
N LEU A 349 14.95 -5.31 19.90
CA LEU A 349 13.53 -5.24 19.64
C LEU A 349 12.85 -6.51 20.17
N GLU A 350 12.39 -6.45 21.40
CA GLU A 350 11.74 -7.55 22.11
C GLU A 350 10.22 -7.52 21.91
N HIS A 351 9.59 -8.69 21.99
CA HIS A 351 8.13 -8.85 21.96
C HIS A 351 7.45 -8.20 20.73
N THR A 352 8.10 -8.28 19.60
CA THR A 352 7.68 -7.72 18.31
C THR A 352 8.06 -8.66 17.16
N VAL A 353 7.46 -8.46 16.00
CA VAL A 353 7.89 -9.15 14.78
C VAL A 353 8.81 -8.26 13.97
N VAL A 354 9.86 -8.83 13.39
CA VAL A 354 10.72 -8.15 12.42
C VAL A 354 10.65 -8.87 11.09
N PHE A 355 10.28 -8.14 10.05
CA PHE A 355 10.36 -8.55 8.66
C PHE A 355 11.60 -7.92 8.04
N ALA A 356 12.53 -8.74 7.55
CA ALA A 356 13.71 -8.29 6.84
C ALA A 356 13.57 -8.52 5.33
N PHE A 357 14.09 -7.58 4.56
CA PHE A 357 14.12 -7.59 3.11
C PHE A 357 15.57 -7.39 2.64
N SER A 358 15.94 -8.01 1.53
CA SER A 358 17.23 -7.83 0.88
C SER A 358 17.07 -6.92 -0.33
N GLY A 359 17.86 -5.84 -0.39
CA GLY A 359 17.78 -4.83 -1.45
C GLY A 359 16.58 -3.89 -1.33
N ILE A 360 16.66 -2.77 -2.03
CA ILE A 360 15.63 -1.73 -2.04
C ILE A 360 15.12 -1.54 -3.46
N ARG A 361 13.81 -1.66 -3.67
CA ARG A 361 13.18 -1.48 -4.98
C ARG A 361 13.49 -0.10 -5.54
N ILE A 362 14.06 -0.05 -6.76
CA ILE A 362 14.32 1.20 -7.48
C ILE A 362 13.08 1.57 -8.28
N LEU A 363 12.50 2.74 -7.99
CA LEU A 363 11.33 3.25 -8.68
C LEU A 363 11.67 4.51 -9.48
N PRO A 364 11.04 4.74 -10.64
CA PRO A 364 11.16 5.97 -11.41
C PRO A 364 10.85 7.21 -10.58
N GLY A 365 11.55 8.31 -10.86
CA GLY A 365 11.33 9.59 -10.20
C GLY A 365 11.83 9.68 -8.75
N THR A 366 12.42 8.61 -8.20
CA THR A 366 12.99 8.62 -6.84
C THR A 366 14.48 9.03 -6.85
N PRO A 367 14.99 9.67 -5.78
CA PRO A 367 16.42 9.93 -5.66
C PRO A 367 17.29 8.66 -5.68
N LEU A 368 16.73 7.52 -5.27
CA LEU A 368 17.42 6.22 -5.30
C LEU A 368 17.76 5.79 -6.74
N LEU A 369 16.92 6.12 -7.74
CA LEU A 369 17.24 5.83 -9.14
C LEU A 369 18.51 6.57 -9.60
N ALA A 370 18.59 7.86 -9.31
CA ALA A 370 19.78 8.64 -9.66
C ALA A 370 21.04 8.11 -8.95
N LEU A 371 20.88 7.64 -7.72
CA LEU A 371 21.93 6.99 -6.95
C LEU A 371 22.38 5.68 -7.60
N ALA A 372 21.45 4.82 -8.00
CA ALA A 372 21.72 3.54 -8.65
C ALA A 372 22.47 3.71 -9.99
N VAL A 373 22.11 4.74 -10.77
CA VAL A 373 22.83 5.08 -12.01
C VAL A 373 24.25 5.58 -11.70
N ARG A 374 24.39 6.47 -10.73
CA ARG A 374 25.71 6.99 -10.31
C ARG A 374 26.63 5.86 -9.81
N ASP A 375 26.11 4.92 -9.06
CA ASP A 375 26.86 3.82 -8.48
C ASP A 375 27.07 2.65 -9.48
N GLY A 376 26.61 2.82 -10.74
CA GLY A 376 26.81 1.86 -11.83
C GLY A 376 25.96 0.60 -11.74
N LEU A 377 24.92 0.59 -10.90
CA LEU A 377 23.98 -0.53 -10.74
C LEU A 377 22.94 -0.58 -11.87
N LEU A 378 22.67 0.56 -12.49
CA LEU A 378 21.76 0.70 -13.63
C LEU A 378 22.38 1.59 -14.70
N ALA A 379 22.08 1.30 -15.96
CA ALA A 379 22.37 2.22 -17.07
C ALA A 379 21.43 3.44 -17.02
N GLU A 380 21.87 4.57 -17.53
CA GLU A 380 21.01 5.73 -17.75
C GLU A 380 19.87 5.35 -18.73
N GLY A 381 18.62 5.67 -18.37
CA GLY A 381 17.45 5.30 -19.17
C GLY A 381 17.05 3.83 -19.11
N ALA A 382 17.54 3.05 -18.14
CA ALA A 382 17.14 1.66 -17.96
C ALA A 382 15.63 1.53 -17.81
N GLU A 383 15.04 0.53 -18.45
CA GLU A 383 13.63 0.17 -18.27
C GLU A 383 13.40 -0.40 -16.87
N LEU A 384 12.45 0.18 -16.13
CA LEU A 384 12.09 -0.23 -14.75
C LEU A 384 10.74 -0.95 -14.68
N ARG A 385 10.18 -1.33 -15.81
CA ARG A 385 8.96 -2.15 -15.86
C ARG A 385 9.18 -3.52 -15.22
N GLU A 386 10.37 -4.10 -15.43
CA GLU A 386 10.83 -5.25 -14.64
C GLU A 386 11.44 -4.76 -13.33
N PRO A 387 11.24 -5.50 -12.22
CA PRO A 387 11.77 -5.10 -10.92
C PRO A 387 13.31 -4.99 -10.90
N ALA A 388 13.83 -3.84 -10.49
CA ALA A 388 15.26 -3.63 -10.24
C ALA A 388 15.47 -3.19 -8.79
N TYR A 389 16.54 -3.66 -8.17
CA TYR A 389 16.83 -3.41 -6.77
C TYR A 389 18.20 -2.78 -6.58
N TYR A 390 18.28 -1.82 -5.68
CA TYR A 390 19.53 -1.28 -5.20
C TYR A 390 20.12 -2.23 -4.15
N LEU A 391 21.35 -2.60 -4.34
CA LEU A 391 22.18 -3.32 -3.38
C LEU A 391 23.52 -2.60 -3.32
N SER A 392 23.95 -2.20 -2.12
CA SER A 392 25.20 -1.45 -1.93
C SER A 392 26.39 -2.20 -2.52
N PRO A 393 27.23 -1.54 -3.34
CA PRO A 393 28.45 -2.16 -3.85
C PRO A 393 29.47 -2.57 -2.77
N GLU A 394 29.29 -2.06 -1.53
CA GLU A 394 30.16 -2.37 -0.39
C GLU A 394 29.67 -3.57 0.42
N VAL A 395 28.63 -4.26 -0.04
CA VAL A 395 28.04 -5.42 0.63
C VAL A 395 28.22 -6.67 -0.23
N ASP A 396 28.76 -7.74 0.36
CA ASP A 396 28.60 -9.07 -0.21
C ASP A 396 27.18 -9.56 0.06
N VAL A 397 26.39 -9.66 -1.00
CA VAL A 397 24.96 -9.94 -0.91
C VAL A 397 24.68 -11.35 -0.40
N GLU A 398 25.49 -12.34 -0.78
CA GLU A 398 25.34 -13.72 -0.34
C GLU A 398 25.67 -13.82 1.16
N GLU A 399 26.81 -13.27 1.58
CA GLU A 399 27.19 -13.23 3.00
C GLU A 399 26.19 -12.46 3.86
N MET A 400 25.69 -11.31 3.38
CA MET A 400 24.63 -10.54 4.06
C MET A 400 23.36 -11.38 4.28
N ASN A 401 22.87 -12.05 3.24
CA ASN A 401 21.67 -12.88 3.32
C ASN A 401 21.88 -14.09 4.24
N GLU A 402 23.07 -14.67 4.26
CA GLU A 402 23.43 -15.74 5.20
C GLU A 402 23.47 -15.23 6.64
N MET A 403 24.05 -14.06 6.90
CA MET A 403 24.06 -13.43 8.23
C MET A 403 22.65 -13.16 8.74
N ILE A 404 21.76 -12.60 7.91
CA ILE A 404 20.35 -12.35 8.27
C ILE A 404 19.66 -13.69 8.59
N SER A 405 19.81 -14.67 7.71
CA SER A 405 19.23 -16.00 7.88
C SER A 405 19.72 -16.69 9.15
N ALA A 406 21.01 -16.57 9.48
CA ALA A 406 21.60 -17.13 10.67
C ALA A 406 21.10 -16.45 11.95
N SER A 407 21.00 -15.10 11.96
CA SER A 407 20.48 -14.32 13.07
C SER A 407 19.00 -14.64 13.35
N PHE A 408 18.21 -14.87 12.30
CA PHE A 408 16.77 -15.11 12.41
C PHE A 408 16.42 -16.59 12.61
N ARG A 409 17.39 -17.48 12.52
CA ARG A 409 17.18 -18.92 12.62
C ARG A 409 16.52 -19.33 13.94
N ASN A 410 15.53 -20.21 13.85
CA ASN A 410 14.75 -20.73 14.98
C ASN A 410 13.94 -19.68 15.76
N ARG A 411 13.79 -18.48 15.23
CA ARG A 411 12.95 -17.42 15.79
C ARG A 411 11.66 -17.32 15.01
N ARG A 412 10.53 -17.43 15.69
CA ARG A 412 9.22 -17.30 15.03
C ARG A 412 8.82 -15.86 14.76
N ASP A 413 9.37 -14.91 15.55
CA ASP A 413 9.14 -13.48 15.51
C ASP A 413 10.13 -12.74 14.59
N ARG A 414 10.93 -13.48 13.84
CA ARG A 414 11.87 -12.98 12.83
C ARG A 414 11.58 -13.65 11.50
N VAL A 415 11.37 -12.87 10.47
CA VAL A 415 10.92 -13.35 9.15
C VAL A 415 11.93 -12.90 8.08
N PHE A 416 12.63 -13.86 7.52
CA PHE A 416 13.51 -13.72 6.36
C PHE A 416 13.76 -15.10 5.73
N PRO A 417 13.72 -15.22 4.39
CA PRO A 417 13.22 -14.21 3.44
C PRO A 417 11.70 -13.97 3.58
N PRO A 418 11.12 -12.92 2.97
CA PRO A 418 9.69 -12.63 3.02
C PRO A 418 8.81 -13.82 2.64
N ALA A 419 9.20 -14.60 1.63
CA ALA A 419 8.50 -15.81 1.19
C ALA A 419 8.28 -16.87 2.30
N GLU A 420 9.13 -16.92 3.33
CA GLU A 420 8.92 -17.81 4.49
C GLU A 420 7.75 -17.34 5.37
N GLY A 421 7.58 -16.02 5.52
CA GLY A 421 6.42 -15.45 6.19
C GLY A 421 5.13 -15.77 5.43
N GLN A 422 5.17 -15.62 4.13
CA GLN A 422 4.05 -15.88 3.22
C GLN A 422 3.55 -17.33 3.32
N LYS A 423 4.45 -18.30 3.31
CA LYS A 423 4.08 -19.72 3.51
C LYS A 423 3.35 -19.96 4.83
N ARG A 424 3.84 -19.34 5.92
CA ARG A 424 3.20 -19.47 7.24
C ARG A 424 1.82 -18.85 7.26
N LEU A 425 1.65 -17.66 6.69
CA LEU A 425 0.36 -16.97 6.59
C LEU A 425 -0.64 -17.76 5.75
N SER A 426 -0.22 -18.32 4.61
CA SER A 426 -1.06 -19.17 3.76
C SER A 426 -1.57 -20.40 4.50
N ILE A 427 -0.75 -21.01 5.33
CA ILE A 427 -1.17 -22.14 6.18
C ILE A 427 -2.24 -21.67 7.18
N MET A 428 -2.00 -20.56 7.88
CA MET A 428 -2.95 -20.02 8.87
C MET A 428 -4.30 -19.66 8.22
N HIS A 429 -4.29 -19.04 7.04
CA HIS A 429 -5.52 -18.76 6.28
C HIS A 429 -6.31 -20.02 5.95
N ARG A 430 -5.66 -21.13 5.57
CA ARG A 430 -6.33 -22.42 5.33
C ARG A 430 -7.02 -22.96 6.57
N PHE A 431 -6.53 -22.66 7.75
CA PHE A 431 -7.15 -23.02 9.04
C PHE A 431 -8.19 -21.99 9.52
N GLY A 432 -8.55 -20.99 8.68
CA GLY A 432 -9.61 -20.04 8.99
C GLY A 432 -9.18 -18.83 9.82
N TYR A 433 -7.88 -18.64 10.08
CA TYR A 433 -7.39 -17.43 10.74
C TYR A 433 -7.53 -16.22 9.82
N ARG A 434 -7.85 -15.06 10.40
CA ARG A 434 -8.07 -13.79 9.71
C ARG A 434 -7.32 -12.64 10.41
N GLY A 435 -7.13 -11.52 9.71
CA GLY A 435 -6.42 -10.34 10.21
C GLY A 435 -4.96 -10.34 9.79
N LEU A 436 -4.14 -9.60 10.51
CA LEU A 436 -2.70 -9.43 10.21
C LEU A 436 -1.90 -10.72 10.36
N LEU A 437 -2.35 -11.64 11.20
CA LEU A 437 -1.80 -12.96 11.51
C LEU A 437 -0.39 -12.96 12.12
N TRP A 438 0.50 -12.01 11.74
CA TRP A 438 1.83 -11.89 12.33
C TRP A 438 1.77 -11.52 13.82
N ASP A 439 0.71 -10.88 14.29
CA ASP A 439 0.46 -10.56 15.70
C ASP A 439 0.44 -11.83 16.58
N THR A 440 0.05 -12.96 16.03
CA THR A 440 0.06 -14.27 16.72
C THR A 440 1.47 -14.82 16.96
N LEU A 441 2.48 -14.28 16.28
CA LEU A 441 3.89 -14.64 16.46
C LEU A 441 4.49 -14.03 17.74
N ILE A 442 3.83 -13.01 18.29
CA ILE A 442 4.30 -12.27 19.46
C ILE A 442 3.90 -12.99 20.76
N LYS A 443 4.81 -13.03 21.71
CA LYS A 443 4.53 -13.41 23.10
C LYS A 443 4.90 -12.24 24.00
N PHE A 444 3.89 -11.61 24.60
CA PHE A 444 4.13 -10.63 25.64
C PHE A 444 4.58 -11.30 26.95
N PRO A 445 5.38 -10.59 27.79
CA PRO A 445 5.70 -11.08 29.12
C PRO A 445 4.42 -11.37 29.91
N LYS A 446 4.46 -12.41 30.75
CA LYS A 446 3.38 -12.64 31.72
C LYS A 446 3.43 -11.47 32.71
N GLY A 447 2.35 -10.72 32.82
CA GLY A 447 2.21 -9.67 33.82
C GLY A 447 2.15 -10.24 35.24
#